data_12ad8b7f0da9be23537727628ae23f31
#
_entry.id   12ad8b7f0da9be23537727628ae23f31
#
_cell.length_a   1.000
_cell.length_b   1.000
_cell.length_c   1.000
_cell.angle_alpha   90.00
_cell.angle_beta   90.00
_cell.angle_gamma   90.00
#
_symmetry.space_group_name_H-M   'P 1'
#
loop_
_entity.id
_entity.type
_entity.pdbx_description
1 polymer ?
#
loop_
_entity_poly.entity_id
_entity_poly.type
_entity_poly.pdbx_seq_one_letter_code
_entity_poly.pdbx_strand_id
1 'polypeptide(L)'
;NIKLYGVSQKVELRLSDGLYKLAENEADTITICGMGGKLIQSILENGSSKISENTQLILSPQSEIREFRKYLSESGYETIKEYMISEDGQFYVIIDCRRNGYKNELICTGETEKEVYYRYGEELLKEKNKSLREYLLRELRISQGVRNKLENINNDNRISVTTITTI
;
A
#
# COMPACT_ATOMS: atom_id res chain seq x y z
N ASN A 1 -15.38 16.82 18.69
CA ASN A 1 -16.37 16.87 17.59
C ASN A 1 -17.52 15.85 17.72
N ILE A 2 -17.34 14.67 18.40
CA ILE A 2 -18.41 13.67 18.61
C ILE A 2 -19.66 14.27 19.23
N LYS A 3 -19.49 15.14 20.24
CA LYS A 3 -20.61 15.86 20.88
C LYS A 3 -21.32 16.82 19.92
N LEU A 4 -20.56 17.47 19.04
CA LEU A 4 -21.08 18.42 18.06
C LEU A 4 -22.04 17.76 17.04
N TYR A 5 -21.74 16.52 16.63
CA TYR A 5 -22.55 15.77 15.68
C TYR A 5 -23.64 14.89 16.33
N GLY A 6 -23.80 14.95 17.67
CA GLY A 6 -24.85 14.21 18.37
C GLY A 6 -24.69 12.69 18.38
N VAL A 7 -23.50 12.17 18.07
CA VAL A 7 -23.21 10.73 17.94
C VAL A 7 -22.54 10.12 19.17
N SER A 8 -22.50 10.84 20.28
CA SER A 8 -21.80 10.40 21.52
C SER A 8 -22.27 9.05 22.07
N GLN A 9 -23.51 8.67 21.81
CA GLN A 9 -24.06 7.37 22.24
C GLN A 9 -23.67 6.20 21.33
N LYS A 10 -23.13 6.49 20.14
CA LYS A 10 -22.73 5.51 19.13
C LYS A 10 -21.23 5.33 19.01
N VAL A 11 -20.45 6.15 19.73
CA VAL A 11 -18.99 6.16 19.61
C VAL A 11 -18.37 6.09 21.00
N GLU A 12 -17.56 5.07 21.23
CA GLU A 12 -16.70 4.93 22.39
C GLU A 12 -15.28 5.40 22.05
N LEU A 13 -14.71 6.27 22.91
CA LEU A 13 -13.34 6.73 22.76
C LEU A 13 -12.43 5.97 23.72
N ARG A 14 -11.42 5.30 23.19
CA ARG A 14 -10.39 4.61 23.97
C ARG A 14 -9.01 5.14 23.61
N LEU A 15 -8.23 5.55 24.58
CA LEU A 15 -6.80 5.80 24.41
C LEU A 15 -6.07 4.47 24.42
N SER A 16 -5.51 4.07 23.29
CA SER A 16 -4.86 2.76 23.10
C SER A 16 -3.64 2.92 22.19
N ASP A 17 -2.68 2.03 22.36
CA ASP A 17 -1.63 1.79 21.37
C ASP A 17 -2.12 0.68 20.41
N GLY A 18 -2.44 1.06 19.17
CA GLY A 18 -3.05 0.17 18.21
C GLY A 18 -4.30 -0.56 18.76
N LEU A 19 -4.31 -1.89 18.65
CA LEU A 19 -5.45 -2.74 19.05
C LEU A 19 -5.36 -3.24 20.51
N TYR A 20 -4.41 -2.75 21.31
CA TYR A 20 -4.14 -3.29 22.65
C TYR A 20 -5.37 -3.33 23.56
N LYS A 21 -6.21 -2.28 23.53
CA LYS A 21 -7.42 -2.18 24.39
C LYS A 21 -8.69 -2.74 23.75
N LEU A 22 -8.60 -3.31 22.56
CA LEU A 22 -9.71 -4.04 21.96
C LEU A 22 -9.83 -5.40 22.65
N ALA A 23 -11.03 -5.83 22.97
CA ALA A 23 -11.27 -7.20 23.44
C ALA A 23 -11.28 -8.18 22.25
N GLU A 24 -11.10 -9.48 22.53
CA GLU A 24 -11.23 -10.51 21.51
C GLU A 24 -12.66 -10.56 20.97
N ASN A 25 -12.79 -10.64 19.64
CA ASN A 25 -14.09 -10.68 18.94
C ASN A 25 -15.00 -9.46 19.23
N GLU A 26 -14.43 -8.33 19.63
CA GLU A 26 -15.21 -7.12 19.91
C GLU A 26 -15.59 -6.37 18.61
N ALA A 27 -14.78 -6.46 17.57
CA ALA A 27 -14.98 -5.71 16.33
C ALA A 27 -15.18 -6.63 15.14
N ASP A 28 -16.25 -6.41 14.38
CA ASP A 28 -16.50 -7.06 13.08
C ASP A 28 -15.66 -6.44 11.97
N THR A 29 -15.36 -5.14 12.09
CA THR A 29 -14.53 -4.40 11.12
C THR A 29 -13.52 -3.52 11.84
N ILE A 30 -12.26 -3.59 11.40
CA ILE A 30 -11.17 -2.75 11.89
C ILE A 30 -10.66 -1.91 10.73
N THR A 31 -10.65 -0.58 10.90
CA THR A 31 -10.12 0.35 9.89
C THR A 31 -8.84 1.00 10.40
N ILE A 32 -7.73 0.89 9.64
CA ILE A 32 -6.45 1.50 9.95
C ILE A 32 -5.97 2.28 8.71
N CYS A 33 -5.96 3.61 8.83
CA CYS A 33 -5.65 4.52 7.74
C CYS A 33 -4.66 5.62 8.17
N GLY A 34 -3.96 6.23 7.20
CA GLY A 34 -3.12 7.40 7.43
C GLY A 34 -1.78 7.10 8.10
N MET A 35 -1.34 5.84 8.08
CA MET A 35 -0.08 5.37 8.67
C MET A 35 0.79 4.69 7.62
N GLY A 36 2.11 4.62 7.85
CA GLY A 36 3.02 3.83 7.02
C GLY A 36 2.75 2.33 7.12
N GLY A 37 3.05 1.58 6.05
CA GLY A 37 2.81 0.14 5.98
C GLY A 37 3.45 -0.64 7.12
N LYS A 38 4.69 -0.30 7.50
CA LYS A 38 5.37 -0.94 8.64
C LYS A 38 4.67 -0.73 9.98
N LEU A 39 4.09 0.47 10.20
CA LEU A 39 3.36 0.72 11.44
C LEU A 39 2.04 -0.05 11.47
N ILE A 40 1.31 -0.11 10.35
CA ILE A 40 0.10 -0.92 10.24
C ILE A 40 0.45 -2.40 10.47
N GLN A 41 1.51 -2.91 9.86
CA GLN A 41 2.02 -4.27 10.11
C GLN A 41 2.24 -4.54 11.59
N SER A 42 2.97 -3.67 12.29
CA SER A 42 3.22 -3.79 13.73
C SER A 42 1.93 -3.82 14.56
N ILE A 43 0.93 -2.99 14.20
CA ILE A 43 -0.38 -2.98 14.86
C ILE A 43 -1.11 -4.32 14.66
N LEU A 44 -1.08 -4.89 13.44
CA LEU A 44 -1.71 -6.17 13.15
C LEU A 44 -1.02 -7.34 13.85
N GLU A 45 0.32 -7.34 13.90
CA GLU A 45 1.11 -8.36 14.60
C GLU A 45 0.84 -8.34 16.10
N ASN A 46 0.94 -7.17 16.74
CA ASN A 46 0.71 -7.00 18.17
C ASN A 46 -0.75 -7.22 18.57
N GLY A 47 -1.69 -6.95 17.66
CA GLY A 47 -3.13 -7.13 17.86
C GLY A 47 -3.68 -8.43 17.29
N SER A 48 -2.86 -9.38 16.89
CA SER A 48 -3.27 -10.59 16.15
C SER A 48 -4.32 -11.44 16.89
N SER A 49 -4.29 -11.48 18.21
CA SER A 49 -5.30 -12.17 19.04
C SER A 49 -6.67 -11.49 19.03
N LYS A 50 -6.77 -10.24 18.57
CA LYS A 50 -8.00 -9.46 18.49
C LYS A 50 -8.67 -9.56 17.12
N ILE A 51 -7.97 -10.13 16.14
CA ILE A 51 -8.39 -10.27 14.75
C ILE A 51 -8.78 -11.71 14.51
N SER A 52 -10.07 -11.96 14.36
CA SER A 52 -10.62 -13.28 14.01
C SER A 52 -10.70 -13.46 12.47
N GLU A 53 -10.98 -14.67 12.02
CA GLU A 53 -11.21 -14.96 10.59
C GLU A 53 -12.44 -14.20 10.04
N ASN A 54 -13.39 -13.85 10.90
CA ASN A 54 -14.58 -13.07 10.51
C ASN A 54 -14.35 -11.56 10.52
N THR A 55 -13.23 -11.08 11.10
CA THR A 55 -12.94 -9.65 11.19
C THR A 55 -12.51 -9.11 9.83
N GLN A 56 -13.28 -8.16 9.30
CA GLN A 56 -12.88 -7.41 8.10
C GLN A 56 -11.86 -6.34 8.46
N LEU A 57 -10.82 -6.23 7.65
CA LEU A 57 -9.78 -5.21 7.78
C LEU A 57 -9.83 -4.27 6.58
N ILE A 58 -9.99 -2.97 6.84
CA ILE A 58 -9.90 -1.91 5.85
C ILE A 58 -8.62 -1.12 6.12
N LEU A 59 -7.61 -1.31 5.29
CA LEU A 59 -6.25 -0.82 5.52
C LEU A 59 -5.85 0.16 4.42
N SER A 60 -5.33 1.34 4.82
CA SER A 60 -4.85 2.34 3.87
C SER A 60 -3.44 2.81 4.23
N PRO A 61 -2.41 2.05 3.81
CA PRO A 61 -1.01 2.42 4.03
C PRO A 61 -0.63 3.63 3.17
N GLN A 62 0.14 4.58 3.78
CA GLN A 62 0.61 5.79 3.09
C GLN A 62 2.03 5.62 2.52
N SER A 63 2.75 4.60 2.95
CA SER A 63 4.11 4.27 2.50
C SER A 63 4.34 2.77 2.55
N GLU A 64 5.41 2.28 1.93
CA GLU A 64 5.86 0.88 1.93
C GLU A 64 4.75 -0.09 1.49
N ILE A 65 3.93 0.34 0.51
CA ILE A 65 2.71 -0.39 0.09
C ILE A 65 3.08 -1.76 -0.50
N ARG A 66 4.19 -1.84 -1.24
CA ARG A 66 4.71 -3.09 -1.81
C ARG A 66 5.04 -4.12 -0.72
N GLU A 67 5.83 -3.71 0.26
CA GLU A 67 6.25 -4.53 1.40
C GLU A 67 5.04 -4.94 2.24
N PHE A 68 4.08 -4.04 2.38
CA PHE A 68 2.86 -4.29 3.12
C PHE A 68 1.96 -5.34 2.43
N ARG A 69 1.78 -5.29 1.10
CA ARG A 69 1.06 -6.34 0.36
C ARG A 69 1.76 -7.70 0.49
N LYS A 70 3.10 -7.70 0.41
CA LYS A 70 3.88 -8.92 0.62
C LYS A 70 3.65 -9.50 2.01
N TYR A 71 3.70 -8.65 3.04
CA TYR A 71 3.41 -9.04 4.41
C TYR A 71 2.01 -9.66 4.55
N LEU A 72 0.97 -9.03 4.02
CA LEU A 72 -0.39 -9.56 4.09
C LEU A 72 -0.48 -10.96 3.49
N SER A 73 0.06 -11.16 2.29
CA SER A 73 0.11 -12.45 1.60
C SER A 73 0.84 -13.53 2.41
N GLU A 74 2.00 -13.20 2.99
CA GLU A 74 2.83 -14.15 3.73
C GLU A 74 2.32 -14.44 5.15
N SER A 75 1.48 -13.54 5.71
CA SER A 75 0.97 -13.63 7.08
C SER A 75 -0.45 -14.17 7.18
N GLY A 76 -0.99 -14.73 6.09
CA GLY A 76 -2.31 -15.36 6.07
C GLY A 76 -3.48 -14.36 6.06
N TYR A 77 -3.27 -13.20 5.43
CA TYR A 77 -4.35 -12.27 5.12
C TYR A 77 -4.72 -12.39 3.63
N GLU A 78 -5.97 -12.62 3.36
CA GLU A 78 -6.52 -12.67 2.01
C GLU A 78 -7.06 -11.29 1.63
N THR A 79 -6.52 -10.72 0.56
CA THR A 79 -7.07 -9.51 -0.05
C THR A 79 -8.35 -9.85 -0.80
N ILE A 80 -9.47 -9.34 -0.31
CA ILE A 80 -10.80 -9.51 -0.92
C ILE A 80 -10.96 -8.52 -2.06
N LYS A 81 -10.53 -7.26 -1.82
CA LYS A 81 -10.62 -6.19 -2.81
C LYS A 81 -9.59 -5.11 -2.55
N GLU A 82 -9.13 -4.48 -3.62
CA GLU A 82 -8.34 -3.27 -3.54
C GLU A 82 -9.01 -2.12 -4.26
N TYR A 83 -8.83 -0.93 -3.72
CA TYR A 83 -9.27 0.31 -4.34
C TYR A 83 -8.09 1.27 -4.44
N MET A 84 -8.03 2.02 -5.52
CA MET A 84 -7.14 3.16 -5.65
C MET A 84 -7.95 4.39 -6.01
N ILE A 85 -7.83 5.41 -5.18
CA ILE A 85 -8.50 6.69 -5.38
C ILE A 85 -7.47 7.79 -5.59
N SER A 86 -7.85 8.85 -6.30
CA SER A 86 -7.05 10.05 -6.48
C SER A 86 -7.80 11.24 -5.90
N GLU A 87 -7.16 11.98 -5.00
CA GLU A 87 -7.70 13.20 -4.39
C GLU A 87 -6.58 14.24 -4.31
N ASP A 88 -6.82 15.43 -4.80
CA ASP A 88 -5.87 16.55 -4.84
C ASP A 88 -4.47 16.19 -5.40
N GLY A 89 -4.44 15.30 -6.41
CA GLY A 89 -3.21 14.84 -7.05
C GLY A 89 -2.42 13.79 -6.24
N GLN A 90 -2.94 13.35 -5.09
CA GLN A 90 -2.41 12.24 -4.31
C GLN A 90 -3.19 10.96 -4.63
N PHE A 91 -2.49 9.82 -4.57
CA PHE A 91 -3.09 8.51 -4.77
C PHE A 91 -3.10 7.75 -3.45
N TYR A 92 -4.25 7.17 -3.14
CA TYR A 92 -4.47 6.38 -1.93
C TYR A 92 -4.86 4.97 -2.31
N VAL A 93 -4.21 4.00 -1.68
CA VAL A 93 -4.57 2.58 -1.81
C VAL A 93 -5.37 2.19 -0.58
N ILE A 94 -6.47 1.48 -0.79
CA ILE A 94 -7.30 0.91 0.26
C ILE A 94 -7.39 -0.59 0.00
N ILE A 95 -7.02 -1.38 1.00
CA ILE A 95 -7.00 -2.84 0.94
C ILE A 95 -8.08 -3.36 1.88
N ASP A 96 -9.07 -4.04 1.33
CA ASP A 96 -10.08 -4.82 2.07
C ASP A 96 -9.58 -6.25 2.15
N CYS A 97 -9.31 -6.73 3.35
CA CYS A 97 -8.78 -8.07 3.57
C CYS A 97 -9.37 -8.73 4.81
N ARG A 98 -9.19 -10.05 4.91
CA ARG A 98 -9.53 -10.88 6.06
C ARG A 98 -8.40 -11.84 6.38
N ARG A 99 -8.35 -12.29 7.62
CA ARG A 99 -7.43 -13.33 8.02
C ARG A 99 -8.03 -14.69 7.65
N ASN A 100 -7.32 -15.46 6.80
CA ASN A 100 -7.75 -16.84 6.46
C ASN A 100 -6.81 -17.91 7.09
N GLY A 101 -5.75 -17.48 7.77
CA GLY A 101 -4.81 -18.38 8.45
C GLY A 101 -3.83 -19.11 7.53
N TYR A 102 -4.00 -19.02 6.22
CA TYR A 102 -3.14 -19.66 5.23
C TYR A 102 -2.30 -18.61 4.50
N LYS A 103 -1.07 -18.97 4.14
CA LYS A 103 -0.30 -18.13 3.22
C LYS A 103 -1.00 -18.11 1.88
N ASN A 104 -1.35 -16.92 1.43
CA ASN A 104 -1.89 -16.73 0.09
C ASN A 104 -0.74 -16.64 -0.89
N GLU A 105 -0.39 -17.77 -1.51
CA GLU A 105 0.54 -17.75 -2.62
C GLU A 105 -0.15 -17.10 -3.82
N LEU A 106 0.41 -15.98 -4.27
CA LEU A 106 -0.01 -15.37 -5.53
C LEU A 106 0.12 -16.42 -6.64
N ILE A 107 -0.98 -16.71 -7.31
CA ILE A 107 -0.97 -17.60 -8.48
C ILE A 107 -0.37 -16.81 -9.64
N CYS A 108 0.94 -16.87 -9.77
CA CYS A 108 1.68 -16.18 -10.82
C CYS A 108 2.71 -17.13 -11.47
N THR A 109 3.02 -16.86 -12.73
CA THR A 109 3.88 -17.73 -13.55
C THR A 109 5.38 -17.51 -13.29
N GLY A 110 5.75 -16.50 -12.48
CA GLY A 110 7.15 -16.22 -12.17
C GLY A 110 7.34 -15.07 -11.19
N GLU A 111 8.58 -14.93 -10.70
CA GLU A 111 8.97 -13.90 -9.73
C GLU A 111 8.74 -12.47 -10.22
N THR A 112 8.87 -12.21 -11.52
CA THR A 112 8.63 -10.88 -12.10
C THR A 112 7.15 -10.48 -12.00
N GLU A 113 6.24 -11.41 -12.27
CA GLU A 113 4.80 -11.16 -12.18
C GLU A 113 4.39 -10.95 -10.72
N LYS A 114 4.93 -11.75 -9.82
CA LYS A 114 4.73 -11.63 -8.37
C LYS A 114 5.15 -10.25 -7.85
N GLU A 115 6.32 -9.77 -8.31
CA GLU A 115 6.82 -8.44 -7.97
C GLU A 115 5.89 -7.32 -8.47
N VAL A 116 5.36 -7.46 -9.69
CA VAL A 116 4.38 -6.51 -10.26
C VAL A 116 3.11 -6.47 -9.43
N TYR A 117 2.61 -7.62 -8.97
CA TYR A 117 1.42 -7.69 -8.11
C TYR A 117 1.64 -7.05 -6.75
N TYR A 118 2.78 -7.30 -6.10
CA TYR A 118 3.10 -6.61 -4.84
C TYR A 118 3.22 -5.10 -5.03
N ARG A 119 3.79 -4.65 -6.15
CA ARG A 119 3.99 -3.22 -6.39
C ARG A 119 2.71 -2.47 -6.71
N TYR A 120 1.83 -3.05 -7.52
CA TYR A 120 0.69 -2.34 -8.09
C TYR A 120 -0.69 -2.85 -7.67
N GLY A 121 -0.76 -4.00 -7.00
CA GLY A 121 -2.00 -4.66 -6.60
C GLY A 121 -2.58 -5.55 -7.70
N GLU A 122 -2.71 -6.84 -7.40
CA GLU A 122 -3.22 -7.83 -8.34
C GLU A 122 -4.63 -7.47 -8.82
N GLU A 123 -5.53 -7.15 -7.89
CA GLU A 123 -6.93 -6.80 -8.19
C GLU A 123 -7.03 -5.50 -9.00
N LEU A 124 -6.24 -4.48 -8.65
CA LEU A 124 -6.21 -3.22 -9.39
C LEU A 124 -5.76 -3.40 -10.84
N LEU A 125 -4.82 -4.31 -11.08
CA LEU A 125 -4.32 -4.65 -12.42
C LEU A 125 -5.36 -5.44 -13.22
N LYS A 126 -5.98 -6.46 -12.62
CA LYS A 126 -7.04 -7.26 -13.25
C LYS A 126 -8.23 -6.42 -13.66
N GLU A 127 -8.69 -5.54 -12.78
CA GLU A 127 -9.82 -4.63 -13.02
C GLU A 127 -9.47 -3.45 -13.95
N LYS A 128 -8.19 -3.29 -14.33
CA LYS A 128 -7.71 -2.13 -15.11
C LYS A 128 -8.11 -0.81 -14.47
N ASN A 129 -7.92 -0.70 -13.15
CA ASN A 129 -8.35 0.43 -12.35
C ASN A 129 -7.89 1.77 -12.96
N LYS A 130 -8.82 2.72 -13.08
CA LYS A 130 -8.57 4.01 -13.73
C LYS A 130 -7.51 4.85 -13.00
N SER A 131 -7.60 4.92 -11.68
CA SER A 131 -6.65 5.69 -10.85
C SER A 131 -5.26 5.06 -10.88
N LEU A 132 -5.16 3.71 -10.92
CA LEU A 132 -3.88 3.04 -11.14
C LEU A 132 -3.28 3.41 -12.49
N ARG A 133 -4.08 3.45 -13.57
CA ARG A 133 -3.59 3.86 -14.88
C ARG A 133 -3.07 5.31 -14.86
N GLU A 134 -3.74 6.22 -14.21
CA GLU A 134 -3.30 7.62 -14.05
C GLU A 134 -1.98 7.69 -13.26
N TYR A 135 -1.89 6.95 -12.16
CA TYR A 135 -0.67 6.80 -11.38
C TYR A 135 0.51 6.28 -12.22
N LEU A 136 0.31 5.19 -12.97
CA LEU A 136 1.35 4.59 -13.82
C LEU A 136 1.82 5.55 -14.93
N LEU A 137 0.91 6.30 -15.55
CA LEU A 137 1.27 7.31 -16.54
C LEU A 137 2.07 8.48 -15.94
N ARG A 138 1.79 8.86 -14.68
CA ARG A 138 2.57 9.85 -13.95
C ARG A 138 3.98 9.32 -13.66
N GLU A 139 4.11 8.10 -13.14
CA GLU A 139 5.38 7.46 -12.84
C GLU A 139 6.24 7.29 -14.10
N LEU A 140 5.63 6.90 -15.22
CA LEU A 140 6.32 6.77 -16.50
C LEU A 140 6.91 8.12 -16.96
N ARG A 141 6.13 9.20 -16.89
CA ARG A 141 6.62 10.55 -17.25
C ARG A 141 7.79 10.99 -16.38
N ILE A 142 7.71 10.75 -15.06
CA ILE A 142 8.80 11.08 -14.13
C ILE A 142 10.06 10.27 -14.48
N SER A 143 9.93 8.96 -14.68
CA SER A 143 11.05 8.08 -15.02
C SER A 143 11.70 8.45 -16.35
N GLN A 144 10.90 8.78 -17.38
CA GLN A 144 11.41 9.27 -18.66
C GLN A 144 12.17 10.60 -18.51
N GLY A 145 11.65 11.53 -17.70
CA GLY A 145 12.32 12.80 -17.41
C GLY A 145 13.69 12.61 -16.72
N VAL A 146 13.77 11.70 -15.76
CA VAL A 146 15.04 11.35 -15.09
C VAL A 146 16.02 10.71 -16.07
N ARG A 147 15.56 9.76 -16.88
CA ARG A 147 16.38 9.10 -17.88
C ARG A 147 16.98 10.10 -18.88
N ASN A 148 16.17 10.99 -19.44
CA ASN A 148 16.65 12.00 -20.39
C ASN A 148 17.70 12.93 -19.76
N LYS A 149 17.53 13.32 -18.50
CA LYS A 149 18.55 14.12 -17.79
C LYS A 149 19.87 13.37 -17.63
N LEU A 150 19.82 12.08 -17.28
CA LEU A 150 21.04 11.25 -17.14
C LEU A 150 21.76 11.03 -18.49
N GLU A 151 21.02 10.83 -19.57
CA GLU A 151 21.57 10.68 -20.91
C GLU A 151 22.27 11.97 -21.37
N ASN A 152 21.71 13.15 -21.10
CA ASN A 152 22.31 14.44 -21.42
C ASN A 152 23.61 14.66 -20.63
N ILE A 153 23.64 14.39 -19.32
CA ILE A 153 24.84 14.50 -18.47
C ILE A 153 25.97 13.58 -19.01
N ASN A 154 25.63 12.35 -19.40
CA ASN A 154 26.61 11.44 -19.96
C ASN A 154 27.16 11.89 -21.31
N ASN A 155 26.35 12.53 -22.15
CA ASN A 155 26.78 13.08 -23.43
C ASN A 155 27.70 14.30 -23.23
N ASP A 156 27.37 15.21 -22.32
CA ASP A 156 28.19 16.36 -21.99
C ASP A 156 29.57 15.93 -21.46
N ASN A 157 29.63 14.93 -20.61
CA ASN A 157 30.89 14.37 -20.11
C ASN A 157 31.73 13.69 -21.21
N ARG A 158 31.11 13.06 -22.20
CA ARG A 158 31.81 12.48 -23.36
C ARG A 158 32.41 13.55 -24.26
N ILE A 159 31.72 14.65 -24.49
CA ILE A 159 32.21 15.78 -25.27
C ILE A 159 33.44 16.42 -24.57
N SER A 160 33.43 16.57 -23.26
CA SER A 160 34.54 17.10 -22.47
C SER A 160 35.81 16.22 -22.57
N VAL A 161 35.64 14.90 -22.56
CA VAL A 161 36.79 13.97 -22.70
C VAL A 161 37.38 13.99 -24.12
N THR A 162 36.56 14.16 -25.14
CA THR A 162 37.01 14.21 -26.54
C THR A 162 37.81 15.49 -26.83
N THR A 163 37.50 16.59 -26.18
CA THR A 163 38.21 17.88 -26.35
C THR A 163 39.62 17.88 -25.73
N ILE A 164 39.89 17.05 -24.70
CA ILE A 164 41.17 16.95 -24.02
C ILE A 164 42.20 16.10 -24.77
N THR A 165 41.76 15.26 -25.72
CA THR A 165 42.63 14.32 -26.46
C THR A 165 43.19 14.90 -27.75
N THR A 166 42.93 16.16 -28.06
CA THR A 166 43.35 16.82 -29.33
C THR A 166 44.26 18.05 -29.13
N ILE A 167 45.06 18.12 -28.04
CA ILE A 167 46.13 19.14 -27.84
C ILE A 167 47.46 18.42 -27.75
#